data_cb6ee97b6bd62ac2bb5fed14b7e32faa
#
_entry.id   cb6ee97b6bd62ac2bb5fed14b7e32faa
#
_cell.length_a   1.000
_cell.length_b   1.000
_cell.length_c   1.000
_cell.angle_alpha   90.00
_cell.angle_beta   90.00
_cell.angle_gamma   90.00
#
_symmetry.space_group_name_H-M   'P 1'
#
loop_
_entity.id
_entity.type
_entity.pdbx_description
1 polymer ?
#
loop_
_entity_poly.entity_id
_entity_poly.type
_entity_poly.pdbx_seq_one_letter_code
_entity_poly.pdbx_strand_id
1 'polypeptide(L)'
;AYWSKETHEAGWTNQELQAYSTGQVKVGKDDGKTVLILTATRKGDKIVSGRVNSKGKKYFKYGKIEASIKLPRTANGLWPAFWMMGNNRQEWPACGEIDIMEMGDAQGIADGTSARRVNTALHYGPDVAGHEQQYYAGDCGLDLQDGAYHTYTLKWNENNIEVSVDNMKLHSFDITDNAYFHSDFFILFNLAVGGAFTGIY
;
A
#
# COMPACT_ATOMS: atom_id res chain seq x y z
N ALA A 1 15.42 -15.43 2.95
CA ALA A 1 14.07 -14.83 2.85
C ALA A 1 14.18 -13.41 2.30
N TYR A 2 13.27 -13.01 1.41
CA TYR A 2 13.26 -11.67 0.80
C TYR A 2 12.47 -10.63 1.61
N TRP A 3 11.79 -11.04 2.67
CA TRP A 3 10.89 -10.22 3.46
C TRP A 3 11.33 -10.13 4.92
N SER A 4 11.17 -8.95 5.50
CA SER A 4 11.21 -8.68 6.94
C SER A 4 9.80 -8.45 7.44
N LYS A 5 9.43 -9.08 8.55
CA LYS A 5 8.21 -8.75 9.30
C LYS A 5 8.50 -7.58 10.22
N GLU A 6 7.59 -6.62 10.30
CA GLU A 6 7.76 -5.43 11.13
C GLU A 6 6.96 -5.51 12.44
N THR A 7 7.43 -4.77 13.43
CA THR A 7 6.76 -4.56 14.73
C THR A 7 6.74 -3.07 15.03
N HIS A 8 5.56 -2.52 15.31
CA HIS A 8 5.35 -1.13 15.68
C HIS A 8 4.22 -1.03 16.69
N GLU A 9 4.28 -0.03 17.57
CA GLU A 9 3.21 0.24 18.52
C GLU A 9 1.98 0.85 17.81
N ALA A 10 0.82 0.76 18.47
CA ALA A 10 -0.40 1.40 17.99
C ALA A 10 -0.21 2.93 17.94
N GLY A 11 -0.76 3.57 16.90
CA GLY A 11 -0.61 5.01 16.69
C GLY A 11 0.78 5.45 16.20
N TRP A 12 1.62 4.51 15.79
CA TRP A 12 2.97 4.81 15.32
C TRP A 12 3.00 5.82 14.16
N THR A 13 2.05 5.72 13.23
CA THR A 13 1.90 6.66 12.11
C THR A 13 0.43 6.83 11.76
N ASN A 14 0.08 7.91 11.05
CA ASN A 14 -1.24 8.17 10.46
C ASN A 14 -2.44 8.02 11.42
N GLN A 15 -2.21 8.07 12.74
CA GLN A 15 -3.23 7.81 13.76
C GLN A 15 -3.88 6.42 13.64
N GLU A 16 -3.15 5.46 13.09
CA GLU A 16 -3.60 4.08 12.91
C GLU A 16 -3.87 3.40 14.26
N LEU A 17 -4.91 2.57 14.31
CA LEU A 17 -5.37 1.97 15.58
C LEU A 17 -4.62 0.69 15.95
N GLN A 18 -4.01 -0.02 14.99
CA GLN A 18 -3.32 -1.28 15.23
C GLN A 18 -1.88 -1.07 15.67
N ALA A 19 -1.39 -2.01 16.47
CA ALA A 19 0.04 -2.35 16.54
C ALA A 19 0.38 -3.34 15.42
N TYR A 20 1.59 -3.28 14.88
CA TYR A 20 2.09 -4.32 13.97
C TYR A 20 2.87 -5.39 14.74
N SER A 21 2.63 -6.66 14.40
CA SER A 21 3.27 -7.81 15.05
C SER A 21 3.66 -8.88 14.04
N THR A 22 4.80 -9.49 14.26
CA THR A 22 5.31 -10.60 13.42
C THR A 22 4.38 -11.81 13.41
N GLY A 23 3.58 -12.02 14.47
CA GLY A 23 2.58 -13.09 14.57
C GLY A 23 1.42 -12.96 13.60
N GLN A 24 1.16 -11.74 13.10
CA GLN A 24 0.09 -11.43 12.14
C GLN A 24 0.53 -11.57 10.68
N VAL A 25 1.76 -12.04 10.46
CA VAL A 25 2.33 -12.28 9.14
C VAL A 25 2.66 -13.77 9.01
N LYS A 26 1.98 -14.46 8.10
CA LYS A 26 2.15 -15.90 7.89
C LYS A 26 2.30 -16.22 6.40
N VAL A 27 2.94 -17.35 6.12
CA VAL A 27 2.86 -18.03 4.82
C VAL A 27 1.88 -19.19 4.98
N GLY A 28 0.92 -19.29 4.10
CA GLY A 28 -0.13 -20.30 4.16
C GLY A 28 -0.58 -20.76 2.78
N LYS A 29 -1.66 -21.52 2.75
CA LYS A 29 -2.34 -21.95 1.52
C LYS A 29 -3.68 -21.25 1.40
N ASP A 30 -3.98 -20.78 0.18
CA ASP A 30 -5.29 -20.29 -0.22
C ASP A 30 -5.50 -20.62 -1.69
N ASP A 31 -6.66 -21.18 -2.04
CA ASP A 31 -7.01 -21.64 -3.39
C ASP A 31 -5.89 -22.53 -4.03
N GLY A 32 -5.27 -23.41 -3.23
CA GLY A 32 -4.18 -24.29 -3.65
C GLY A 32 -2.82 -23.63 -3.83
N LYS A 33 -2.73 -22.30 -3.73
CA LYS A 33 -1.50 -21.51 -3.87
C LYS A 33 -0.83 -21.28 -2.51
N THR A 34 0.49 -21.12 -2.53
CA THR A 34 1.23 -20.63 -1.36
C THR A 34 1.21 -19.13 -1.38
N VAL A 35 0.70 -18.51 -0.32
CA VAL A 35 0.46 -17.06 -0.23
C VAL A 35 1.04 -16.45 1.05
N LEU A 36 1.36 -15.17 0.98
CA LEU A 36 1.58 -14.32 2.14
C LEU A 36 0.21 -13.92 2.71
N ILE A 37 0.02 -14.09 4.01
CA ILE A 37 -1.22 -13.74 4.72
C ILE A 37 -0.90 -12.68 5.77
N LEU A 38 -1.52 -11.50 5.63
CA LEU A 38 -1.54 -10.46 6.64
C LEU A 38 -2.91 -10.48 7.31
N THR A 39 -2.94 -10.55 8.64
CA THR A 39 -4.18 -10.69 9.39
C THR A 39 -4.33 -9.53 10.38
N ALA A 40 -5.45 -8.82 10.34
CA ALA A 40 -5.84 -7.91 11.41
C ALA A 40 -6.77 -8.65 12.40
N THR A 41 -6.46 -8.53 13.69
CA THR A 41 -7.28 -9.13 14.76
C THR A 41 -7.59 -8.09 15.83
N ARG A 42 -8.81 -8.15 16.37
CA ARG A 42 -9.23 -7.33 17.52
C ARG A 42 -9.56 -8.22 18.70
N LYS A 43 -9.02 -7.87 19.88
CA LYS A 43 -9.36 -8.50 21.15
C LYS A 43 -9.55 -7.41 22.21
N GLY A 44 -10.81 -7.16 22.55
CA GLY A 44 -11.19 -5.97 23.32
C GLY A 44 -10.81 -4.70 22.57
N ASP A 45 -10.08 -3.81 23.21
CA ASP A 45 -9.61 -2.54 22.62
C ASP A 45 -8.27 -2.67 21.86
N LYS A 46 -7.64 -3.85 21.94
CA LYS A 46 -6.36 -4.09 21.25
C LYS A 46 -6.59 -4.58 19.84
N ILE A 47 -5.99 -3.87 18.89
CA ILE A 47 -5.94 -4.25 17.47
C ILE A 47 -4.50 -4.56 17.11
N VAL A 48 -4.27 -5.70 16.45
CA VAL A 48 -2.94 -6.13 16.01
C VAL A 48 -3.03 -6.56 14.55
N SER A 49 -2.09 -6.11 13.73
CA SER A 49 -2.07 -6.40 12.30
C SER A 49 -0.67 -6.75 11.78
N GLY A 50 -0.57 -7.04 10.49
CA GLY A 50 0.65 -7.48 9.83
C GLY A 50 1.21 -6.45 8.84
N ARG A 51 2.56 -6.33 8.84
CA ARG A 51 3.33 -5.52 7.90
C ARG A 51 4.63 -6.21 7.55
N VAL A 52 5.02 -6.14 6.27
CA VAL A 52 6.29 -6.69 5.76
C VAL A 52 6.94 -5.72 4.78
N ASN A 53 8.26 -5.80 4.69
CA ASN A 53 9.01 -5.07 3.67
C ASN A 53 10.16 -5.91 3.09
N SER A 54 10.72 -5.46 1.96
CA SER A 54 11.91 -6.03 1.33
C SER A 54 13.20 -5.23 1.59
N LYS A 55 13.17 -4.21 2.48
CA LYS A 55 14.31 -3.35 2.82
C LYS A 55 15.52 -4.17 3.27
N GLY A 56 16.71 -3.84 2.74
CA GLY A 56 17.94 -4.57 3.02
C GLY A 56 18.07 -5.92 2.30
N LYS A 57 17.08 -6.32 1.49
CA LYS A 57 17.03 -7.64 0.84
C LYS A 57 16.78 -7.58 -0.66
N LYS A 58 15.82 -6.78 -1.11
CA LYS A 58 15.48 -6.58 -2.52
C LYS A 58 15.07 -5.15 -2.79
N TYR A 59 15.63 -4.62 -3.87
CA TYR A 59 15.37 -3.28 -4.38
C TYR A 59 15.06 -3.35 -5.85
N PHE A 60 14.32 -2.39 -6.33
CA PHE A 60 13.89 -2.30 -7.73
C PHE A 60 14.00 -0.84 -8.17
N LYS A 61 14.44 -0.65 -9.40
CA LYS A 61 14.40 0.62 -10.11
C LYS A 61 13.92 0.33 -11.51
N TYR A 62 12.79 0.91 -11.87
CA TYR A 62 12.11 0.72 -13.16
C TYR A 62 11.62 -0.73 -13.40
N GLY A 63 10.88 -0.90 -14.47
CA GLY A 63 10.34 -2.19 -14.89
C GLY A 63 8.89 -2.41 -14.47
N LYS A 64 8.48 -3.66 -14.45
CA LYS A 64 7.13 -4.10 -14.06
C LYS A 64 7.18 -4.76 -12.68
N ILE A 65 6.34 -4.27 -11.77
CA ILE A 65 6.14 -4.86 -10.44
C ILE A 65 4.66 -5.21 -10.32
N GLU A 66 4.37 -6.43 -9.92
CA GLU A 66 3.01 -6.97 -9.96
C GLU A 66 2.75 -7.84 -8.73
N ALA A 67 1.57 -7.68 -8.14
CA ALA A 67 1.09 -8.52 -7.06
C ALA A 67 -0.35 -8.96 -7.30
N SER A 68 -0.61 -10.26 -7.13
CA SER A 68 -1.96 -10.82 -7.11
C SER A 68 -2.44 -10.86 -5.65
N ILE A 69 -3.47 -10.06 -5.33
CA ILE A 69 -3.90 -9.81 -3.96
C ILE A 69 -5.40 -10.10 -3.82
N LYS A 70 -5.78 -10.82 -2.78
CA LYS A 70 -7.16 -10.98 -2.33
C LYS A 70 -7.38 -10.05 -1.14
N LEU A 71 -8.22 -9.05 -1.30
CA LEU A 71 -8.46 -8.01 -0.31
C LEU A 71 -9.61 -8.34 0.66
N PRO A 72 -9.53 -7.86 1.91
CA PRO A 72 -10.67 -7.87 2.81
C PRO A 72 -11.69 -6.79 2.43
N ARG A 73 -12.90 -6.87 2.98
CA ARG A 73 -13.87 -5.76 2.95
C ARG A 73 -13.34 -4.58 3.79
N THR A 74 -13.28 -3.38 3.22
CA THR A 74 -12.64 -2.20 3.84
C THR A 74 -13.62 -1.21 4.46
N ALA A 75 -14.92 -1.37 4.24
CA ALA A 75 -15.96 -0.45 4.71
C ALA A 75 -15.97 -0.19 6.24
N ASN A 76 -15.33 -1.06 7.03
CA ASN A 76 -15.22 -0.95 8.49
C ASN A 76 -13.85 -0.41 8.96
N GLY A 77 -13.09 0.24 8.09
CA GLY A 77 -11.83 0.87 8.44
C GLY A 77 -10.58 0.00 8.27
N LEU A 78 -10.67 -1.12 7.54
CA LEU A 78 -9.48 -1.82 7.08
C LEU A 78 -8.83 -1.03 5.93
N TRP A 79 -7.51 -0.89 6.00
CA TRP A 79 -6.71 -0.14 5.04
C TRP A 79 -5.54 -1.02 4.54
N PRO A 80 -5.79 -1.88 3.55
CA PRO A 80 -4.73 -2.63 2.89
C PRO A 80 -3.91 -1.72 1.97
N ALA A 81 -2.59 -1.92 1.96
CA ALA A 81 -1.67 -1.20 1.09
C ALA A 81 -0.60 -2.12 0.48
N PHE A 82 -0.33 -1.86 -0.80
CA PHE A 82 0.79 -2.38 -1.58
C PHE A 82 1.54 -1.20 -2.17
N TRP A 83 2.75 -0.96 -1.72
CA TRP A 83 3.48 0.26 -1.95
C TRP A 83 4.99 0.09 -1.91
N MET A 84 5.74 1.14 -2.22
CA MET A 84 7.19 1.14 -2.26
C MET A 84 7.75 2.40 -1.62
N MET A 85 8.93 2.29 -1.01
CA MET A 85 9.66 3.41 -0.43
C MET A 85 11.09 3.43 -0.94
N GLY A 86 11.62 4.62 -1.18
CA GLY A 86 12.97 4.82 -1.71
C GLY A 86 14.07 4.37 -0.76
N ASN A 87 15.17 3.87 -1.33
CA ASN A 87 16.34 3.38 -0.61
C ASN A 87 17.57 4.26 -0.85
N ASN A 88 17.40 5.56 -0.83
CA ASN A 88 18.45 6.55 -1.09
C ASN A 88 19.07 7.17 0.17
N ARG A 89 18.82 6.58 1.35
CA ARG A 89 19.29 7.04 2.68
C ARG A 89 18.70 8.37 3.14
N GLN A 90 17.68 8.88 2.46
CA GLN A 90 16.93 10.05 2.90
C GLN A 90 15.77 9.60 3.82
N GLU A 91 15.35 10.52 4.70
CA GLU A 91 14.12 10.34 5.47
C GLU A 91 12.89 10.65 4.60
N TRP A 92 11.73 10.18 5.05
CA TRP A 92 10.47 10.50 4.38
C TRP A 92 10.13 12.00 4.50
N PRO A 93 9.63 12.66 3.46
CA PRO A 93 9.28 12.17 2.13
C PRO A 93 10.43 12.26 1.10
N ALA A 94 11.62 12.73 1.48
CA ALA A 94 12.75 12.91 0.55
C ALA A 94 13.29 11.59 -0.03
N CYS A 95 13.00 10.47 0.61
CA CYS A 95 13.30 9.15 0.05
C CYS A 95 12.44 8.82 -1.19
N GLY A 96 11.24 9.41 -1.32
CA GLY A 96 10.22 9.06 -2.29
C GLY A 96 9.36 7.88 -1.83
N GLU A 97 8.06 7.92 -2.13
CA GLU A 97 7.08 6.83 -1.87
C GLU A 97 6.18 6.66 -3.08
N ILE A 98 5.88 5.42 -3.43
CA ILE A 98 5.00 5.04 -4.53
C ILE A 98 3.93 4.11 -3.97
N ASP A 99 2.70 4.58 -3.86
CA ASP A 99 1.56 3.78 -3.46
C ASP A 99 0.91 3.18 -4.69
N ILE A 100 1.08 1.88 -4.87
CA ILE A 100 0.54 1.16 -6.03
C ILE A 100 -0.94 0.91 -5.83
N MET A 101 -1.33 0.53 -4.63
CA MET A 101 -2.73 0.29 -4.27
C MET A 101 -2.95 0.57 -2.79
N GLU A 102 -3.92 1.41 -2.52
CA GLU A 102 -4.52 1.59 -1.20
C GLU A 102 -6.04 1.58 -1.33
N MET A 103 -6.74 0.94 -0.39
CA MET A 103 -8.20 0.92 -0.36
C MET A 103 -8.75 1.15 1.04
N GLY A 104 -10.00 1.63 1.13
CA GLY A 104 -10.66 1.93 2.39
C GLY A 104 -10.54 3.38 2.83
N ASP A 105 -10.35 4.31 1.89
CA ASP A 105 -10.34 5.75 2.17
C ASP A 105 -11.71 6.24 2.67
N ALA A 106 -11.68 7.33 3.45
CA ALA A 106 -12.87 7.92 4.07
C ALA A 106 -13.97 8.25 3.05
N GLN A 107 -13.60 8.74 1.86
CA GLN A 107 -14.57 9.06 0.81
C GLN A 107 -15.25 7.79 0.26
N GLY A 108 -14.47 6.75 -0.01
CA GLY A 108 -15.02 5.46 -0.48
C GLY A 108 -15.94 4.80 0.54
N ILE A 109 -15.63 4.93 1.83
CA ILE A 109 -16.48 4.46 2.92
C ILE A 109 -17.79 5.26 2.97
N ALA A 110 -17.70 6.58 2.93
CA ALA A 110 -18.87 7.47 2.98
C ALA A 110 -19.81 7.28 1.77
N ASP A 111 -19.27 7.06 0.58
CA ASP A 111 -20.02 6.90 -0.67
C ASP A 111 -20.50 5.46 -0.90
N GLY A 112 -20.09 4.49 -0.04
CA GLY A 112 -20.37 3.07 -0.25
C GLY A 112 -19.64 2.45 -1.44
N THR A 113 -18.52 3.06 -1.86
CA THR A 113 -17.69 2.64 -3.00
C THR A 113 -16.37 1.99 -2.59
N SER A 114 -16.13 1.78 -1.29
CA SER A 114 -14.86 1.29 -0.73
C SER A 114 -14.34 -0.01 -1.36
N ALA A 115 -15.24 -0.84 -1.92
CA ALA A 115 -14.87 -2.08 -2.60
C ALA A 115 -14.38 -1.87 -4.04
N ARG A 116 -14.58 -0.69 -4.62
CA ARG A 116 -14.25 -0.36 -6.02
C ARG A 116 -13.35 0.85 -6.16
N ARG A 117 -13.17 1.61 -5.07
CA ARG A 117 -12.37 2.84 -5.07
C ARG A 117 -10.93 2.51 -4.72
N VAL A 118 -10.05 2.66 -5.69
CA VAL A 118 -8.61 2.46 -5.56
C VAL A 118 -7.91 3.81 -5.48
N ASN A 119 -6.98 3.92 -4.55
CA ASN A 119 -6.09 5.05 -4.41
C ASN A 119 -4.68 4.64 -4.85
N THR A 120 -4.00 5.51 -5.58
CA THR A 120 -2.59 5.41 -5.93
C THR A 120 -1.94 6.78 -5.81
N ALA A 121 -0.72 6.85 -5.30
CA ALA A 121 -0.08 8.11 -4.99
C ALA A 121 1.44 8.07 -5.19
N LEU A 122 2.02 9.26 -5.35
CA LEU A 122 3.44 9.54 -5.21
C LEU A 122 3.60 10.57 -4.11
N HIS A 123 4.48 10.28 -3.12
CA HIS A 123 4.84 11.23 -2.08
C HIS A 123 6.33 11.55 -2.16
N TYR A 124 6.66 12.85 -2.10
CA TYR A 124 8.03 13.35 -2.25
C TYR A 124 8.17 14.74 -1.64
N GLY A 125 9.35 15.30 -1.71
CA GLY A 125 9.67 16.64 -1.18
C GLY A 125 10.92 16.60 -0.31
N PRO A 126 11.50 17.77 0.01
CA PRO A 126 12.75 17.83 0.76
C PRO A 126 12.63 17.37 2.23
N ASP A 127 11.48 17.61 2.83
CA ASP A 127 11.14 17.26 4.22
C ASP A 127 9.62 17.28 4.43
N VAL A 128 9.17 17.03 5.65
CA VAL A 128 7.73 16.99 5.99
C VAL A 128 7.02 18.33 5.73
N ALA A 129 7.71 19.46 5.94
CA ALA A 129 7.13 20.79 5.70
C ALA A 129 7.00 21.11 4.20
N GLY A 130 7.92 20.59 3.39
CA GLY A 130 7.93 20.69 1.93
C GLY A 130 7.36 19.44 1.23
N HIS A 131 6.54 18.65 1.92
CA HIS A 131 5.92 17.46 1.36
C HIS A 131 4.98 17.81 0.20
N GLU A 132 5.18 17.15 -0.92
CA GLU A 132 4.33 17.20 -2.10
C GLU A 132 3.77 15.81 -2.42
N GLN A 133 2.63 15.79 -3.10
CA GLN A 133 2.05 14.54 -3.57
C GLN A 133 1.38 14.71 -4.93
N GLN A 134 1.40 13.64 -5.71
CA GLN A 134 0.51 13.42 -6.84
C GLN A 134 -0.34 12.21 -6.49
N TYR A 135 -1.65 12.27 -6.68
CA TYR A 135 -2.49 11.14 -6.37
C TYR A 135 -3.66 11.00 -7.33
N TYR A 136 -4.17 9.79 -7.41
CA TYR A 136 -5.43 9.44 -8.07
C TYR A 136 -6.26 8.57 -7.12
N ALA A 137 -7.54 8.87 -7.02
CA ALA A 137 -8.50 8.06 -6.30
C ALA A 137 -9.76 7.93 -7.16
N GLY A 138 -10.13 6.72 -7.55
CA GLY A 138 -11.23 6.51 -8.49
C GLY A 138 -11.95 5.18 -8.33
N ASP A 139 -13.23 5.19 -8.67
CA ASP A 139 -14.06 3.99 -8.81
C ASP A 139 -13.67 3.27 -10.11
N CYS A 140 -13.13 2.07 -9.99
CA CYS A 140 -12.73 1.26 -11.14
C CYS A 140 -13.87 0.43 -11.74
N GLY A 141 -15.07 0.49 -11.17
CA GLY A 141 -16.24 -0.25 -11.64
C GLY A 141 -16.26 -1.74 -11.28
N LEU A 142 -15.18 -2.27 -10.68
CA LEU A 142 -15.05 -3.67 -10.29
C LEU A 142 -15.08 -3.80 -8.77
N ASP A 143 -15.80 -4.80 -8.23
CA ASP A 143 -15.69 -5.17 -6.80
C ASP A 143 -14.36 -5.92 -6.60
N LEU A 144 -13.34 -5.20 -6.16
CA LEU A 144 -12.00 -5.74 -5.89
C LEU A 144 -11.91 -6.46 -4.54
N GLN A 145 -13.04 -6.56 -3.82
CA GLN A 145 -13.19 -7.21 -2.52
C GLN A 145 -14.24 -8.34 -2.56
N ASP A 146 -14.41 -8.93 -3.73
CA ASP A 146 -15.37 -10.01 -4.03
C ASP A 146 -14.95 -11.39 -3.51
N GLY A 147 -13.75 -11.49 -2.93
CA GLY A 147 -13.16 -12.73 -2.44
C GLY A 147 -12.24 -13.41 -3.48
N ALA A 148 -12.08 -12.84 -4.67
CA ALA A 148 -11.11 -13.29 -5.67
C ALA A 148 -9.75 -12.59 -5.52
N TYR A 149 -8.76 -13.10 -6.25
CA TYR A 149 -7.46 -12.43 -6.42
C TYR A 149 -7.53 -11.49 -7.62
N HIS A 150 -7.20 -10.23 -7.38
CA HIS A 150 -7.00 -9.20 -8.41
C HIS A 150 -5.52 -8.87 -8.55
N THR A 151 -5.10 -8.51 -9.77
CA THR A 151 -3.69 -8.26 -10.06
C THR A 151 -3.44 -6.75 -10.14
N TYR A 152 -2.63 -6.23 -9.23
CA TYR A 152 -2.20 -4.84 -9.17
C TYR A 152 -0.82 -4.72 -9.78
N THR A 153 -0.68 -3.84 -10.76
CA THR A 153 0.53 -3.71 -11.58
C THR A 153 1.04 -2.28 -11.58
N LEU A 154 2.31 -2.13 -11.29
CA LEU A 154 3.11 -0.93 -11.54
C LEU A 154 3.97 -1.15 -12.77
N LYS A 155 3.93 -0.22 -13.74
CA LYS A 155 4.94 -0.09 -14.80
C LYS A 155 5.66 1.22 -14.61
N TRP A 156 6.96 1.15 -14.49
CA TRP A 156 7.80 2.28 -14.11
C TRP A 156 9.01 2.38 -15.05
N ASN A 157 9.22 3.56 -15.61
CA ASN A 157 10.39 3.92 -16.40
C ASN A 157 10.85 5.33 -16.04
N GLU A 158 11.81 5.90 -16.77
CA GLU A 158 12.36 7.22 -16.49
C GLU A 158 11.38 8.38 -16.74
N ASN A 159 10.28 8.15 -17.42
CA ASN A 159 9.32 9.21 -17.76
C ASN A 159 8.03 9.10 -16.96
N ASN A 160 7.59 7.87 -16.64
CA ASN A 160 6.30 7.70 -15.98
C ASN A 160 6.22 6.48 -15.05
N ILE A 161 5.25 6.56 -14.16
CA ILE A 161 4.75 5.48 -13.33
C ILE A 161 3.29 5.25 -13.71
N GLU A 162 2.98 4.10 -14.31
CA GLU A 162 1.62 3.68 -14.66
C GLU A 162 1.14 2.60 -13.69
N VAL A 163 -0.07 2.79 -13.13
CA VAL A 163 -0.72 1.83 -12.25
C VAL A 163 -1.98 1.26 -12.91
N SER A 164 -2.17 -0.05 -12.80
CA SER A 164 -3.34 -0.75 -13.32
C SER A 164 -3.80 -1.86 -12.38
N VAL A 165 -5.08 -2.25 -12.49
CA VAL A 165 -5.67 -3.43 -11.86
C VAL A 165 -6.33 -4.29 -12.92
N ASP A 166 -6.05 -5.60 -12.91
CA ASP A 166 -6.58 -6.58 -13.88
C ASP A 166 -6.42 -6.12 -15.34
N ASN A 167 -5.27 -5.51 -15.66
CA ASN A 167 -4.92 -4.87 -16.95
C ASN A 167 -5.72 -3.59 -17.27
N MET A 168 -6.63 -3.15 -16.40
CA MET A 168 -7.29 -1.86 -16.56
C MET A 168 -6.42 -0.76 -15.98
N LYS A 169 -6.01 0.19 -16.82
CA LYS A 169 -5.22 1.34 -16.38
C LYS A 169 -6.04 2.21 -15.44
N LEU A 170 -5.49 2.48 -14.25
CA LEU A 170 -6.05 3.42 -13.28
C LEU A 170 -5.52 4.83 -13.54
N HIS A 171 -4.19 4.98 -13.53
CA HIS A 171 -3.55 6.27 -13.68
C HIS A 171 -2.12 6.17 -14.22
N SER A 172 -1.58 7.31 -14.65
CA SER A 172 -0.17 7.44 -15.03
C SER A 172 0.35 8.79 -14.53
N PHE A 173 1.40 8.75 -13.72
CA PHE A 173 2.11 9.91 -13.21
C PHE A 173 3.29 10.24 -14.12
N ASP A 174 3.46 11.49 -14.53
CA ASP A 174 4.67 11.97 -15.16
C ASP A 174 5.74 12.23 -14.09
N ILE A 175 6.89 11.60 -14.23
CA ILE A 175 8.03 11.72 -13.32
C ILE A 175 9.31 12.17 -14.03
N THR A 176 9.22 12.62 -15.30
CA THR A 176 10.36 12.95 -16.14
C THR A 176 11.33 13.90 -15.42
N ASP A 177 10.83 14.94 -14.80
CA ASP A 177 11.63 15.94 -14.07
C ASP A 177 11.59 15.77 -12.54
N ASN A 178 11.07 14.65 -12.05
CA ASN A 178 10.92 14.38 -10.62
C ASN A 178 12.03 13.46 -10.09
N ALA A 179 13.14 14.03 -9.64
CA ALA A 179 14.34 13.31 -9.21
C ALA A 179 14.11 12.29 -8.07
N TYR A 180 13.04 12.40 -7.31
CA TYR A 180 12.73 11.48 -6.20
C TYR A 180 12.41 10.06 -6.65
N PHE A 181 12.03 9.86 -7.92
CA PHE A 181 11.60 8.56 -8.47
C PHE A 181 12.59 7.90 -9.42
N HIS A 182 13.88 8.27 -9.34
CA HIS A 182 14.94 7.72 -10.18
C HIS A 182 16.02 6.96 -9.40
N SER A 183 15.66 6.44 -8.22
CA SER A 183 16.55 5.64 -7.36
C SER A 183 15.95 4.23 -7.12
N ASP A 184 16.64 3.41 -6.34
CA ASP A 184 16.13 2.10 -5.91
C ASP A 184 15.03 2.25 -4.86
N PHE A 185 13.99 1.43 -4.98
CA PHE A 185 12.88 1.34 -4.03
C PHE A 185 12.72 -0.10 -3.50
N PHE A 186 12.26 -0.22 -2.26
CA PHE A 186 11.87 -1.49 -1.68
C PHE A 186 10.35 -1.59 -1.55
N ILE A 187 9.84 -2.82 -1.56
CA ILE A 187 8.39 -3.10 -1.54
C ILE A 187 7.91 -3.28 -0.11
N LEU A 188 6.67 -2.80 0.16
CA LEU A 188 5.95 -3.00 1.41
C LEU A 188 4.54 -3.53 1.14
N PHE A 189 4.07 -4.35 2.08
CA PHE A 189 2.67 -4.75 2.23
C PHE A 189 2.25 -4.56 3.67
N ASN A 190 1.11 -3.96 3.90
CA ASN A 190 0.51 -3.90 5.23
C ASN A 190 -1.02 -3.91 5.17
N LEU A 191 -1.60 -4.23 6.32
CA LEU A 191 -3.03 -4.07 6.57
C LEU A 191 -3.18 -3.15 7.78
N ALA A 192 -3.34 -1.85 7.55
CA ALA A 192 -3.64 -0.88 8.59
C ALA A 192 -5.12 -0.96 9.01
N VAL A 193 -5.46 -0.36 10.12
CA VAL A 193 -6.83 -0.31 10.67
C VAL A 193 -7.09 1.09 11.21
N GLY A 194 -8.13 1.74 10.71
CA GLY A 194 -8.47 3.10 11.10
C GLY A 194 -7.47 4.14 10.63
N GLY A 195 -7.41 5.24 11.34
CA GLY A 195 -6.48 6.34 11.09
C GLY A 195 -6.97 7.37 10.07
N ALA A 196 -6.09 8.32 9.75
CA ALA A 196 -6.41 9.50 8.96
C ALA A 196 -6.96 9.17 7.56
N PHE A 197 -6.43 8.13 6.90
CA PHE A 197 -6.88 7.72 5.57
C PHE A 197 -8.33 7.24 5.55
N THR A 198 -8.73 6.46 6.55
CA THR A 198 -10.09 5.88 6.62
C THR A 198 -11.10 6.83 7.27
N GLY A 199 -10.65 7.85 8.02
CA GLY A 199 -11.49 8.71 8.85
C GLY A 199 -12.13 7.99 10.06
N ILE A 200 -11.63 6.81 10.43
CA ILE A 200 -12.10 6.01 11.57
C ILE A 200 -11.01 6.00 12.65
N TYR A 201 -11.36 6.49 13.87
CA TYR A 201 -10.46 6.68 14.99
C TYR A 201 -10.89 5.90 16.23
#